data_9d5353ce4734d192c3f82a425f9a838e
#
_entry.id   9d5353ce4734d192c3f82a425f9a838e
#
_cell.length_a   1.000
_cell.length_b   1.000
_cell.length_c   1.000
_cell.angle_alpha   90.00
_cell.angle_beta   90.00
_cell.angle_gamma   90.00
#
_symmetry.space_group_name_H-M   'P 1'
#
loop_
_entity.id
_entity.type
_entity.pdbx_description
1 polymer ?
#
loop_
_entity_poly.entity_id
_entity_poly.type
_entity_poly.pdbx_seq_one_letter_code
_entity_poly.pdbx_strand_id
1 'polypeptide(L)'
;MLKATRQPDNPAPNVEASNGEHVEFAELWTPSEGQPTWRGPERLLLDSGQITLEQLDKARQRLTDNPRLTVLQALVLGGDIDDVTALKALAEYFHQPFKRVASAEVDPDVFALLPLDYLKAKHILPIRRAEEGIVVAITDPADIFLIEDIKRRLRTRVHFAVAPQADIQRAVEDLTVNPSQQVEEIIKDIQDDTVEVVEVKAEEVTDLEKIAGESPVIRYVNYLIT
;
A
#
# COMPACT_ATOMS: atom_id res chain seq x y z
N MET A 1 -81.76 16.39 10.53
CA MET A 1 -82.09 14.99 10.82
C MET A 1 -81.51 14.12 9.68
N LEU A 2 -80.37 13.55 9.85
CA LEU A 2 -79.83 12.55 8.94
C LEU A 2 -79.22 11.40 9.78
N LYS A 3 -79.84 10.26 9.61
CA LYS A 3 -79.54 9.00 10.32
C LYS A 3 -78.19 8.47 9.92
N ALA A 4 -77.32 8.16 10.90
CA ALA A 4 -76.15 7.38 10.76
C ALA A 4 -76.47 5.90 10.49
N THR A 5 -76.03 5.35 9.41
CA THR A 5 -76.15 3.92 9.06
C THR A 5 -74.93 3.19 9.63
N ARG A 6 -75.16 2.32 10.57
CA ARG A 6 -74.19 1.43 11.19
C ARG A 6 -73.84 0.32 10.18
N GLN A 7 -72.57 0.15 9.88
CA GLN A 7 -72.01 -0.96 9.08
C GLN A 7 -71.83 -2.17 9.96
N PRO A 8 -72.11 -3.39 9.50
CA PRO A 8 -72.03 -4.61 10.31
C PRO A 8 -70.60 -5.07 10.53
N ASP A 9 -70.35 -5.59 11.71
CA ASP A 9 -69.19 -6.27 12.17
C ASP A 9 -68.84 -7.44 11.22
N ASN A 10 -67.62 -7.41 10.68
CA ASN A 10 -67.02 -8.55 9.98
C ASN A 10 -66.17 -9.30 11.03
N PRO A 11 -66.50 -10.57 11.37
CA PRO A 11 -65.70 -11.36 12.29
C PRO A 11 -64.38 -11.74 11.65
N ALA A 12 -63.28 -11.44 12.32
CA ALA A 12 -61.96 -11.84 11.96
C ALA A 12 -61.88 -13.39 11.81
N PRO A 13 -61.15 -13.92 10.80
CA PRO A 13 -60.97 -15.37 10.69
C PRO A 13 -60.19 -15.88 11.88
N ASN A 14 -60.75 -16.85 12.52
CA ASN A 14 -60.16 -17.66 13.59
C ASN A 14 -58.99 -18.45 12.95
N VAL A 15 -57.77 -17.97 13.17
CA VAL A 15 -56.55 -18.72 12.82
C VAL A 15 -56.32 -19.71 13.96
N GLU A 16 -56.73 -20.94 13.72
CA GLU A 16 -56.35 -22.08 14.59
C GLU A 16 -54.81 -22.12 14.63
N ALA A 17 -54.26 -21.98 15.82
CA ALA A 17 -52.87 -22.16 16.13
C ALA A 17 -52.44 -23.59 15.76
N SER A 18 -51.85 -23.78 14.57
CA SER A 18 -51.08 -24.98 14.31
C SER A 18 -49.86 -24.94 15.21
N ASN A 19 -49.63 -25.96 16.00
CA ASN A 19 -48.42 -26.25 16.74
C ASN A 19 -47.24 -26.41 15.76
N GLY A 20 -46.77 -25.32 15.21
CA GLY A 20 -45.49 -25.22 14.52
C GLY A 20 -44.46 -24.81 15.54
N GLU A 21 -43.46 -25.62 15.74
CA GLU A 21 -42.31 -25.40 16.56
C GLU A 21 -41.83 -23.92 16.36
N HIS A 22 -42.01 -23.12 17.43
CA HIS A 22 -41.34 -21.85 17.56
C HIS A 22 -39.85 -22.15 17.64
N VAL A 23 -39.18 -22.24 16.53
CA VAL A 23 -37.72 -22.10 16.49
C VAL A 23 -37.47 -20.67 16.95
N GLU A 24 -37.15 -20.48 18.21
CA GLU A 24 -36.76 -19.18 18.74
C GLU A 24 -35.56 -18.70 17.90
N PHE A 25 -35.75 -17.64 17.15
CA PHE A 25 -34.67 -16.95 16.41
C PHE A 25 -33.46 -16.64 17.30
N ALA A 26 -33.64 -16.62 18.61
CA ALA A 26 -32.58 -16.49 19.60
C ALA A 26 -31.62 -17.70 19.61
N GLU A 27 -32.07 -18.91 19.30
CA GLU A 27 -31.18 -20.10 19.24
C GLU A 27 -30.30 -20.14 17.97
N LEU A 28 -30.72 -19.44 16.90
CA LEU A 28 -29.92 -19.33 15.69
C LEU A 28 -28.78 -18.31 15.82
N TRP A 29 -28.74 -17.54 16.88
CA TRP A 29 -27.75 -16.48 17.09
C TRP A 29 -27.12 -16.45 18.49
N THR A 30 -27.00 -17.58 19.15
CA THR A 30 -26.07 -17.66 20.28
C THR A 30 -24.66 -17.68 19.69
N PRO A 31 -23.83 -16.62 19.90
CA PRO A 31 -22.41 -16.77 19.69
C PRO A 31 -21.97 -17.96 20.52
N SER A 32 -21.32 -18.94 19.92
CA SER A 32 -20.73 -20.04 20.67
C SER A 32 -19.89 -19.42 21.81
N GLU A 33 -20.37 -19.48 23.01
CA GLU A 33 -19.62 -19.08 24.20
C GLU A 33 -18.42 -20.00 24.29
N GLY A 34 -17.25 -19.51 23.84
CA GLY A 34 -16.06 -20.28 24.05
C GLY A 34 -14.81 -19.92 23.27
N GLN A 35 -14.90 -19.34 22.10
CA GLN A 35 -13.69 -18.87 21.42
C GLN A 35 -13.96 -17.56 20.68
N PRO A 36 -13.16 -16.51 20.89
CA PRO A 36 -13.25 -15.30 20.10
C PRO A 36 -13.00 -15.68 18.63
N THR A 37 -14.06 -15.57 17.81
CA THR A 37 -13.94 -15.81 16.36
C THR A 37 -13.15 -14.65 15.75
N TRP A 38 -11.86 -14.89 15.57
CA TRP A 38 -10.98 -13.99 14.84
C TRP A 38 -11.41 -13.96 13.38
N ARG A 39 -11.72 -12.79 12.84
CA ARG A 39 -12.25 -12.62 11.47
C ARG A 39 -11.37 -11.73 10.61
N GLY A 40 -10.32 -11.16 11.16
CA GLY A 40 -9.40 -10.25 10.49
C GLY A 40 -8.15 -10.96 9.93
N PRO A 41 -7.21 -10.19 9.39
CA PRO A 41 -5.94 -10.70 8.88
C PRO A 41 -5.09 -11.41 9.93
N GLU A 42 -5.29 -11.12 11.22
CA GLU A 42 -4.64 -11.80 12.34
C GLU A 42 -4.94 -13.30 12.38
N ARG A 43 -6.09 -13.72 11.85
CA ARG A 43 -6.43 -15.14 11.74
C ARG A 43 -5.48 -15.90 10.83
N LEU A 44 -5.09 -15.30 9.71
CA LEU A 44 -4.13 -15.90 8.77
C LEU A 44 -2.79 -16.16 9.46
N LEU A 45 -2.36 -15.22 10.31
CA LEU A 45 -1.13 -15.36 11.10
C LEU A 45 -1.25 -16.46 12.16
N LEU A 46 -2.41 -16.58 12.78
CA LEU A 46 -2.68 -17.65 13.77
C LEU A 46 -2.75 -19.02 13.09
N ASP A 47 -3.49 -19.15 11.98
CA ASP A 47 -3.65 -20.40 11.23
C ASP A 47 -2.32 -20.88 10.62
N SER A 48 -1.44 -19.94 10.24
CA SER A 48 -0.08 -20.23 9.76
C SER A 48 0.95 -20.47 10.88
N GLY A 49 0.55 -20.34 12.15
CA GLY A 49 1.44 -20.52 13.31
C GLY A 49 2.48 -19.42 13.50
N GLN A 50 2.34 -18.27 12.82
CA GLN A 50 3.26 -17.13 12.96
C GLN A 50 3.03 -16.37 14.28
N ILE A 51 1.83 -16.47 14.85
CA ILE A 51 1.49 -15.95 16.17
C ILE A 51 0.75 -17.00 16.99
N THR A 52 0.75 -16.82 18.30
CA THR A 52 0.01 -17.63 19.26
C THR A 52 -1.23 -16.92 19.77
N LEU A 53 -2.18 -17.65 20.33
CA LEU A 53 -3.35 -17.07 21.00
C LEU A 53 -2.95 -16.12 22.14
N GLU A 54 -1.90 -16.44 22.88
CA GLU A 54 -1.41 -15.60 23.98
C GLU A 54 -0.90 -14.23 23.47
N GLN A 55 -0.18 -14.20 22.34
CA GLN A 55 0.27 -12.95 21.71
C GLN A 55 -0.92 -12.12 21.22
N LEU A 56 -1.91 -12.79 20.67
CA LEU A 56 -3.13 -12.16 20.21
C LEU A 56 -3.94 -11.53 21.34
N ASP A 57 -4.05 -12.21 22.50
CA ASP A 57 -4.70 -11.67 23.68
C ASP A 57 -3.94 -10.47 24.26
N LYS A 58 -2.60 -10.52 24.27
CA LYS A 58 -1.77 -9.36 24.64
C LYS A 58 -1.98 -8.17 23.68
N ALA A 59 -2.06 -8.44 22.38
CA ALA A 59 -2.36 -7.40 21.39
C ALA A 59 -3.73 -6.75 21.66
N ARG A 60 -4.75 -7.54 22.02
CA ARG A 60 -6.07 -7.02 22.41
C ARG A 60 -6.03 -6.12 23.65
N GLN A 61 -5.25 -6.47 24.66
CA GLN A 61 -5.08 -5.62 25.82
C GLN A 61 -4.52 -4.25 25.42
N ARG A 62 -3.51 -4.22 24.52
CA ARG A 62 -2.96 -2.96 23.99
C ARG A 62 -3.99 -2.12 23.22
N LEU A 63 -4.96 -2.76 22.56
CA LEU A 63 -6.07 -2.06 21.91
C LEU A 63 -7.02 -1.39 22.90
N THR A 64 -7.20 -1.97 24.09
CA THR A 64 -8.01 -1.36 25.15
C THR A 64 -7.38 -0.05 25.62
N ASP A 65 -6.05 -0.02 25.72
CA ASP A 65 -5.28 1.18 26.10
C ASP A 65 -5.19 2.20 24.95
N ASN A 66 -5.19 1.73 23.70
CA ASN A 66 -5.10 2.59 22.52
C ASN A 66 -6.06 2.12 21.39
N PRO A 67 -7.34 2.54 21.43
CA PRO A 67 -8.38 2.10 20.50
C PRO A 67 -8.16 2.50 19.02
N ARG A 68 -7.14 3.32 18.73
CA ARG A 68 -6.80 3.72 17.37
C ARG A 68 -5.91 2.73 16.62
N LEU A 69 -5.32 1.78 17.37
CA LEU A 69 -4.48 0.74 16.77
C LEU A 69 -5.34 -0.35 16.13
N THR A 70 -4.83 -0.97 15.08
CA THR A 70 -5.34 -2.26 14.59
C THR A 70 -4.67 -3.41 15.35
N VAL A 71 -5.25 -4.61 15.27
CA VAL A 71 -4.64 -5.81 15.89
C VAL A 71 -3.24 -6.07 15.33
N LEU A 72 -3.05 -5.93 14.02
CA LEU A 72 -1.73 -6.09 13.39
C LEU A 72 -0.72 -5.06 13.90
N GLN A 73 -1.13 -3.80 14.01
CA GLN A 73 -0.26 -2.75 14.57
C GLN A 73 0.09 -3.02 16.03
N ALA A 74 -0.84 -3.56 16.82
CA ALA A 74 -0.58 -3.92 18.21
C ALA A 74 0.39 -5.10 18.34
N LEU A 75 0.35 -6.07 17.40
CA LEU A 75 1.31 -7.17 17.30
C LEU A 75 2.71 -6.67 16.91
N VAL A 76 2.79 -5.80 15.92
CA VAL A 76 4.07 -5.17 15.51
C VAL A 76 4.68 -4.36 16.64
N LEU A 77 3.87 -3.52 17.31
CA LEU A 77 4.30 -2.72 18.46
C LEU A 77 4.79 -3.58 19.64
N GLY A 78 4.21 -4.75 19.79
CA GLY A 78 4.61 -5.73 20.79
C GLY A 78 5.88 -6.50 20.43
N GLY A 79 6.38 -6.37 19.20
CA GLY A 79 7.51 -7.16 18.72
C GLY A 79 7.15 -8.64 18.45
N ASP A 80 5.85 -8.96 18.37
CA ASP A 80 5.39 -10.32 18.11
C ASP A 80 5.55 -10.71 16.65
N ILE A 81 5.45 -9.73 15.74
CA ILE A 81 5.71 -9.85 14.29
C ILE A 81 6.41 -8.59 13.78
N ASP A 82 7.05 -8.70 12.63
CA ASP A 82 7.60 -7.54 11.91
C ASP A 82 6.54 -6.87 11.00
N ASP A 83 6.79 -5.63 10.62
CA ASP A 83 5.88 -4.83 9.78
C ASP A 83 5.60 -5.49 8.42
N VAL A 84 6.61 -6.13 7.82
CA VAL A 84 6.48 -6.83 6.53
C VAL A 84 5.53 -8.02 6.65
N THR A 85 5.62 -8.78 7.73
CA THR A 85 4.73 -9.92 8.01
C THR A 85 3.30 -9.44 8.21
N ALA A 86 3.09 -8.36 8.95
CA ALA A 86 1.77 -7.74 9.13
C ALA A 86 1.16 -7.31 7.79
N LEU A 87 1.95 -6.64 6.93
CA LEU A 87 1.50 -6.17 5.62
C LEU A 87 1.23 -7.33 4.65
N LYS A 88 2.00 -8.42 4.70
CA LYS A 88 1.71 -9.62 3.90
C LYS A 88 0.39 -10.27 4.30
N ALA A 89 0.13 -10.41 5.60
CA ALA A 89 -1.15 -10.93 6.08
C ALA A 89 -2.33 -10.02 5.69
N LEU A 90 -2.13 -8.70 5.74
CA LEU A 90 -3.11 -7.72 5.30
C LEU A 90 -3.38 -7.84 3.79
N ALA A 91 -2.33 -7.95 2.98
CA ALA A 91 -2.42 -8.13 1.53
C ALA A 91 -3.17 -9.41 1.17
N GLU A 92 -2.86 -10.52 1.81
CA GLU A 92 -3.52 -11.82 1.63
C GLU A 92 -5.00 -11.74 2.00
N TYR A 93 -5.34 -11.14 3.14
CA TYR A 93 -6.71 -10.98 3.60
C TYR A 93 -7.58 -10.18 2.61
N PHE A 94 -7.01 -9.14 1.99
CA PHE A 94 -7.70 -8.32 0.98
C PHE A 94 -7.51 -8.82 -0.45
N HIS A 95 -6.90 -9.99 -0.65
CA HIS A 95 -6.60 -10.57 -1.97
C HIS A 95 -5.84 -9.60 -2.88
N GLN A 96 -4.92 -8.83 -2.31
CA GLN A 96 -4.04 -7.92 -3.02
C GLN A 96 -2.60 -8.47 -3.03
N PRO A 97 -1.83 -8.26 -4.09
CA PRO A 97 -0.43 -8.64 -4.09
C PRO A 97 0.37 -7.78 -3.10
N PHE A 98 1.26 -8.40 -2.32
CA PHE A 98 2.29 -7.69 -1.58
C PHE A 98 3.50 -7.44 -2.48
N LYS A 99 4.03 -6.22 -2.47
CA LYS A 99 5.20 -5.86 -3.26
C LYS A 99 6.12 -4.91 -2.49
N ARG A 100 7.45 -5.20 -2.51
CA ARG A 100 8.46 -4.19 -2.20
C ARG A 100 8.62 -3.29 -3.42
N VAL A 101 8.70 -1.99 -3.21
CA VAL A 101 8.81 -1.01 -4.31
C VAL A 101 10.11 -0.22 -4.20
N ALA A 102 10.74 0.00 -5.36
CA ALA A 102 11.93 0.83 -5.51
C ALA A 102 11.68 1.89 -6.58
N SER A 103 12.36 3.03 -6.48
CA SER A 103 12.25 4.15 -7.43
C SER A 103 12.53 3.75 -8.87
N ALA A 104 13.48 2.82 -9.09
CA ALA A 104 13.85 2.31 -10.42
C ALA A 104 12.72 1.53 -11.15
N GLU A 105 11.70 1.07 -10.41
CA GLU A 105 10.56 0.35 -10.98
C GLU A 105 9.39 1.27 -11.35
N VAL A 106 9.50 2.55 -11.03
CA VAL A 106 8.43 3.53 -11.20
C VAL A 106 8.56 4.20 -12.57
N ASP A 107 7.47 4.13 -13.33
CA ASP A 107 7.33 4.86 -14.58
C ASP A 107 7.12 6.36 -14.30
N PRO A 108 8.02 7.26 -14.73
CA PRO A 108 7.91 8.70 -14.45
C PRO A 108 6.61 9.32 -14.98
N ASP A 109 6.10 8.85 -16.12
CA ASP A 109 4.86 9.36 -16.71
C ASP A 109 3.65 8.99 -15.86
N VAL A 110 3.70 7.81 -15.23
CA VAL A 110 2.64 7.33 -14.33
C VAL A 110 2.74 8.02 -12.97
N PHE A 111 3.95 8.25 -12.48
CA PHE A 111 4.19 9.00 -11.25
C PHE A 111 3.64 10.42 -11.34
N ALA A 112 3.81 11.09 -12.48
CA ALA A 112 3.32 12.46 -12.72
C ALA A 112 1.78 12.59 -12.81
N LEU A 113 1.03 11.48 -12.88
CA LEU A 113 -0.44 11.53 -12.95
C LEU A 113 -1.11 12.04 -11.68
N LEU A 114 -0.44 11.96 -10.54
CA LEU A 114 -0.96 12.43 -9.26
C LEU A 114 -0.06 13.51 -8.66
N PRO A 115 -0.63 14.52 -7.99
CA PRO A 115 0.16 15.57 -7.35
C PRO A 115 1.09 15.00 -6.27
N LEU A 116 2.32 15.50 -6.20
CA LEU A 116 3.34 15.05 -5.25
C LEU A 116 2.88 15.15 -3.79
N ASP A 117 2.23 16.25 -3.42
CA ASP A 117 1.70 16.46 -2.07
C ASP A 117 0.67 15.39 -1.70
N TYR A 118 -0.13 14.96 -2.68
CA TYR A 118 -1.09 13.88 -2.49
C TYR A 118 -0.41 12.54 -2.28
N LEU A 119 0.64 12.22 -3.07
CA LEU A 119 1.44 11.00 -2.92
C LEU A 119 2.07 10.92 -1.52
N LYS A 120 2.69 12.01 -1.07
CA LYS A 120 3.33 12.11 0.25
C LYS A 120 2.31 12.03 1.39
N ALA A 121 1.21 12.78 1.30
CA ALA A 121 0.19 12.83 2.35
C ALA A 121 -0.58 11.52 2.52
N LYS A 122 -0.75 10.75 1.46
CA LYS A 122 -1.53 9.51 1.45
C LYS A 122 -0.68 8.24 1.44
N HIS A 123 0.64 8.37 1.37
CA HIS A 123 1.59 7.25 1.29
C HIS A 123 1.22 6.26 0.19
N ILE A 124 1.05 6.78 -1.03
CA ILE A 124 0.71 6.02 -2.22
C ILE A 124 1.75 6.25 -3.31
N LEU A 125 1.91 5.27 -4.19
CA LEU A 125 2.87 5.36 -5.27
C LEU A 125 2.31 4.72 -6.54
N PRO A 126 1.97 5.49 -7.58
CA PRO A 126 1.71 4.94 -8.91
C PRO A 126 3.01 4.35 -9.46
N ILE A 127 3.00 3.07 -9.83
CA ILE A 127 4.23 2.34 -10.19
C ILE A 127 4.39 2.30 -11.72
N ARG A 128 3.39 1.76 -12.41
CA ARG A 128 3.49 1.50 -13.85
C ARG A 128 2.12 1.32 -14.49
N ARG A 129 2.09 1.40 -15.82
CA ARG A 129 0.91 0.96 -16.59
C ARG A 129 0.84 -0.56 -16.61
N ALA A 130 -0.38 -1.08 -16.55
CA ALA A 130 -0.72 -2.47 -16.81
C ALA A 130 -1.54 -2.54 -18.11
N GLU A 131 -1.81 -3.76 -18.62
CA GLU A 131 -2.63 -3.95 -19.82
C GLU A 131 -4.00 -3.27 -19.71
N GLU A 132 -4.61 -3.31 -18.54
CA GLU A 132 -5.92 -2.74 -18.28
C GLU A 132 -5.91 -1.70 -17.15
N GLY A 133 -4.97 -0.75 -17.14
CA GLY A 133 -4.99 0.31 -16.15
C GLY A 133 -3.64 0.66 -15.54
N ILE A 134 -3.65 1.08 -14.29
CA ILE A 134 -2.47 1.56 -13.56
C ILE A 134 -2.29 0.74 -12.28
N VAL A 135 -1.05 0.32 -12.00
CA VAL A 135 -0.68 -0.31 -10.73
C VAL A 135 -0.28 0.77 -9.74
N VAL A 136 -0.94 0.79 -8.58
CA VAL A 136 -0.69 1.75 -7.49
C VAL A 136 -0.35 0.98 -6.21
N ALA A 137 0.80 1.30 -5.61
CA ALA A 137 1.14 0.82 -4.28
C ALA A 137 0.41 1.66 -3.21
N ILE A 138 -0.13 0.97 -2.22
CA ILE A 138 -0.80 1.55 -1.05
C ILE A 138 -0.32 0.84 0.21
N THR A 139 -0.40 1.50 1.34
CA THR A 139 -0.04 0.91 2.63
C THR A 139 -1.21 0.15 3.25
N ASP A 140 -2.43 0.68 3.11
CA ASP A 140 -3.63 0.13 3.73
C ASP A 140 -4.74 -0.14 2.70
N PRO A 141 -4.99 -1.40 2.35
CA PRO A 141 -6.08 -1.78 1.45
C PRO A 141 -7.47 -1.74 2.12
N ALA A 142 -7.56 -1.49 3.44
CA ALA A 142 -8.83 -1.31 4.13
C ALA A 142 -9.40 0.12 4.00
N ASP A 143 -8.58 1.11 3.60
CA ASP A 143 -9.02 2.47 3.37
C ASP A 143 -9.79 2.61 2.04
N ILE A 144 -11.07 2.25 2.09
CA ILE A 144 -11.97 2.30 0.92
C ILE A 144 -12.10 3.73 0.37
N PHE A 145 -12.06 4.75 1.24
CA PHE A 145 -12.16 6.15 0.80
C PHE A 145 -10.94 6.57 -0.02
N LEU A 146 -9.75 6.15 0.41
CA LEU A 146 -8.52 6.37 -0.34
C LEU A 146 -8.57 5.66 -1.70
N ILE A 147 -8.98 4.40 -1.72
CA ILE A 147 -9.12 3.59 -2.93
C ILE A 147 -10.04 4.26 -3.94
N GLU A 148 -11.22 4.69 -3.51
CA GLU A 148 -12.19 5.37 -4.39
C GLU A 148 -11.72 6.76 -4.83
N ASP A 149 -11.00 7.50 -3.99
CA ASP A 149 -10.41 8.79 -4.37
C ASP A 149 -9.33 8.63 -5.45
N ILE A 150 -8.47 7.61 -5.32
CA ILE A 150 -7.45 7.27 -6.33
C ILE A 150 -8.11 6.93 -7.67
N LYS A 151 -9.12 6.03 -7.67
CA LYS A 151 -9.85 5.65 -8.89
C LYS A 151 -10.49 6.86 -9.57
N ARG A 152 -11.10 7.74 -8.78
CA ARG A 152 -11.75 8.97 -9.28
C ARG A 152 -10.75 9.93 -9.91
N ARG A 153 -9.56 10.08 -9.32
CA ARG A 153 -8.50 10.97 -9.85
C ARG A 153 -7.89 10.43 -11.11
N LEU A 154 -7.53 9.16 -11.14
CA LEU A 154 -6.89 8.52 -12.28
C LEU A 154 -7.86 8.27 -13.45
N ARG A 155 -9.17 8.18 -13.20
CA ARG A 155 -10.22 7.94 -14.19
C ARG A 155 -9.95 6.75 -15.11
N THR A 156 -9.25 5.76 -14.61
CA THR A 156 -8.90 4.52 -15.30
C THR A 156 -9.03 3.35 -14.32
N ARG A 157 -8.92 2.11 -14.82
CA ARG A 157 -8.85 0.93 -13.95
C ARG A 157 -7.57 1.01 -13.13
N VAL A 158 -7.68 0.73 -11.84
CA VAL A 158 -6.56 0.75 -10.91
C VAL A 158 -6.41 -0.62 -10.26
N HIS A 159 -5.20 -1.16 -10.32
CA HIS A 159 -4.78 -2.35 -9.61
C HIS A 159 -3.96 -1.94 -8.40
N PHE A 160 -4.33 -2.42 -7.24
CA PHE A 160 -3.62 -2.09 -6.02
C PHE A 160 -2.62 -3.17 -5.65
N ALA A 161 -1.50 -2.76 -5.07
CA ALA A 161 -0.53 -3.62 -4.42
C ALA A 161 -0.22 -3.06 -3.03
N VAL A 162 -0.11 -3.94 -2.04
CA VAL A 162 0.26 -3.53 -0.68
C VAL A 162 1.77 -3.43 -0.58
N ALA A 163 2.28 -2.30 -0.10
CA ALA A 163 3.70 -2.05 0.07
C ALA A 163 4.02 -1.37 1.40
N PRO A 164 5.22 -1.58 1.96
CA PRO A 164 5.68 -0.88 3.15
C PRO A 164 5.70 0.63 2.95
N GLN A 165 5.23 1.38 3.94
CA GLN A 165 5.22 2.83 3.90
C GLN A 165 6.64 3.40 3.69
N ALA A 166 7.64 2.81 4.34
CA ALA A 166 9.03 3.24 4.19
C ALA A 166 9.55 3.09 2.75
N ASP A 167 9.13 2.03 2.02
CA ASP A 167 9.52 1.85 0.63
C ASP A 167 8.85 2.89 -0.26
N ILE A 168 7.55 3.16 -0.03
CA ILE A 168 6.80 4.19 -0.76
C ILE A 168 7.42 5.57 -0.54
N GLN A 169 7.70 5.93 0.71
CA GLN A 169 8.31 7.22 1.04
C GLN A 169 9.67 7.40 0.39
N ARG A 170 10.55 6.40 0.53
CA ARG A 170 11.87 6.43 -0.10
C ARG A 170 11.77 6.57 -1.62
N ALA A 171 10.92 5.78 -2.27
CA ALA A 171 10.76 5.86 -3.72
C ALA A 171 10.21 7.23 -4.17
N VAL A 172 9.29 7.84 -3.41
CA VAL A 172 8.78 9.19 -3.68
C VAL A 172 9.89 10.25 -3.47
N GLU A 173 10.72 10.10 -2.45
CA GLU A 173 11.85 10.98 -2.20
C GLU A 173 12.88 10.88 -3.31
N ASP A 174 13.32 9.69 -3.67
CA ASP A 174 14.27 9.44 -4.76
C ASP A 174 13.81 10.06 -6.09
N LEU A 175 12.52 9.93 -6.42
CA LEU A 175 11.94 10.48 -7.64
C LEU A 175 11.74 12.00 -7.60
N THR A 176 11.77 12.61 -6.41
CA THR A 176 11.64 14.06 -6.23
C THR A 176 12.95 14.79 -6.05
N VAL A 177 14.01 14.07 -5.70
CA VAL A 177 15.36 14.63 -5.69
C VAL A 177 15.70 15.04 -7.12
N ASN A 178 15.84 16.34 -7.36
CA ASN A 178 16.16 16.91 -8.66
C ASN A 178 17.40 16.22 -9.26
N PRO A 179 17.42 15.91 -10.57
CA PRO A 179 18.59 15.37 -11.24
C PRO A 179 19.86 16.24 -11.04
N SER A 180 19.71 17.52 -10.73
CA SER A 180 20.81 18.41 -10.34
C SER A 180 21.56 17.98 -9.07
N GLN A 181 20.89 17.40 -8.09
CA GLN A 181 21.56 16.91 -6.87
C GLN A 181 22.28 15.58 -7.08
N GLN A 182 21.73 14.70 -7.93
CA GLN A 182 22.43 13.46 -8.32
C GLN A 182 23.70 13.76 -9.13
N VAL A 183 23.68 14.80 -9.97
CA VAL A 183 24.86 15.24 -10.70
C VAL A 183 25.91 15.85 -9.75
N GLU A 184 25.49 16.61 -8.73
CA GLU A 184 26.40 17.14 -7.70
C GLU A 184 27.02 16.04 -6.83
N GLU A 185 26.26 15.00 -6.49
CA GLU A 185 26.74 13.86 -5.71
C GLU A 185 27.71 13.00 -6.52
N ILE A 186 27.41 12.74 -7.81
CA ILE A 186 28.32 12.07 -8.74
C ILE A 186 29.59 12.88 -8.98
N ILE A 187 29.49 14.21 -9.08
CA ILE A 187 30.67 15.10 -9.23
C ILE A 187 31.50 15.09 -7.93
N LYS A 188 30.88 14.97 -6.79
CA LYS A 188 31.59 14.90 -5.50
C LYS A 188 32.33 13.59 -5.33
N ASP A 189 31.71 12.46 -5.70
CA ASP A 189 32.35 11.15 -5.71
C ASP A 189 33.52 11.08 -6.73
N ILE A 190 33.43 11.81 -7.85
CA ILE A 190 34.51 11.91 -8.84
C ILE A 190 35.65 12.83 -8.32
N GLN A 191 35.34 13.77 -7.42
CA GLN A 191 36.37 14.67 -6.83
C GLN A 191 37.10 14.04 -5.64
N ASP A 192 36.49 13.07 -4.95
CA ASP A 192 37.15 12.34 -3.84
C ASP A 192 38.03 11.18 -4.33
N ASP A 193 37.83 10.70 -5.58
CA ASP A 193 38.78 9.81 -6.23
C ASP A 193 39.95 10.66 -6.75
N THR A 194 41.00 10.72 -5.96
CA THR A 194 42.29 11.36 -6.15
C THR A 194 42.69 11.43 -7.64
N VAL A 195 42.55 12.62 -8.22
CA VAL A 195 43.32 12.99 -9.40
C VAL A 195 44.79 13.11 -8.96
N GLU A 196 45.56 12.03 -9.04
CA GLU A 196 47.00 12.13 -9.13
C GLU A 196 47.31 12.92 -10.38
N VAL A 197 47.64 14.22 -10.17
CA VAL A 197 48.21 15.05 -11.21
C VAL A 197 49.58 14.47 -11.54
N VAL A 198 49.65 13.58 -12.50
CA VAL A 198 50.90 13.19 -13.14
C VAL A 198 51.33 14.42 -13.98
N GLU A 199 52.28 15.17 -13.48
CA GLU A 199 53.02 16.14 -14.30
C GLU A 199 53.71 15.39 -15.44
N VAL A 200 53.05 15.33 -16.59
CA VAL A 200 53.70 14.87 -17.85
C VAL A 200 54.51 16.02 -18.36
N LYS A 201 55.84 15.91 -18.20
CA LYS A 201 56.82 16.74 -18.94
C LYS A 201 56.50 16.70 -20.44
N ALA A 202 56.41 17.89 -20.99
CA ALA A 202 56.23 18.13 -22.41
C ALA A 202 57.42 17.54 -23.21
N GLU A 203 57.19 16.35 -23.82
CA GLU A 203 57.94 15.92 -25.00
C GLU A 203 57.08 14.95 -25.81
N GLU A 204 56.94 15.29 -27.10
CA GLU A 204 56.36 14.55 -28.21
C GLU A 204 54.82 14.59 -28.40
N VAL A 205 54.42 15.57 -29.19
CA VAL A 205 53.15 15.69 -29.90
C VAL A 205 53.19 14.74 -31.11
N THR A 206 52.67 13.53 -30.95
CA THR A 206 52.21 12.68 -32.06
C THR A 206 51.38 11.53 -31.48
N ASP A 207 50.09 11.74 -31.40
CA ASP A 207 49.00 10.74 -31.46
C ASP A 207 47.73 11.23 -30.75
N LEU A 208 47.34 12.50 -30.94
CA LEU A 208 46.11 13.06 -30.37
C LEU A 208 44.83 12.50 -30.99
N GLU A 209 44.91 11.89 -32.18
CA GLU A 209 43.70 11.34 -32.84
C GLU A 209 43.21 9.99 -32.30
N LYS A 210 44.06 9.23 -31.63
CA LYS A 210 43.66 7.93 -31.04
C LYS A 210 43.07 8.03 -29.63
N ILE A 211 43.44 9.05 -28.88
CA ILE A 211 42.96 9.27 -27.52
C ILE A 211 41.61 9.97 -27.49
N ALA A 212 41.28 10.75 -28.51
CA ALA A 212 40.02 11.48 -28.61
C ALA A 212 38.79 10.58 -28.80
N GLY A 213 38.94 9.33 -29.28
CA GLY A 213 37.81 8.41 -29.50
C GLY A 213 37.28 7.69 -28.25
N GLU A 214 38.03 7.67 -27.16
CA GLU A 214 37.71 6.88 -25.96
C GLU A 214 37.30 7.70 -24.74
N SER A 215 37.34 9.02 -24.81
CA SER A 215 36.97 9.86 -23.68
C SER A 215 35.45 9.78 -23.41
N PRO A 216 35.06 9.48 -22.15
CA PRO A 216 33.65 9.46 -21.73
C PRO A 216 32.92 10.77 -22.00
N VAL A 217 33.62 11.90 -22.02
CA VAL A 217 33.08 13.24 -22.25
C VAL A 217 32.62 13.41 -23.72
N ILE A 218 33.31 12.84 -24.68
CA ILE A 218 32.93 12.92 -26.11
C ILE A 218 31.69 12.07 -26.39
N ARG A 219 31.54 10.91 -25.75
CA ARG A 219 30.32 10.10 -25.80
C ARG A 219 29.10 10.86 -25.24
N TYR A 220 29.28 11.64 -24.20
CA TYR A 220 28.21 12.41 -23.58
C TYR A 220 27.76 13.58 -24.47
N VAL A 221 28.68 14.26 -25.09
CA VAL A 221 28.37 15.37 -26.03
C VAL A 221 27.64 14.86 -27.27
N ASN A 222 28.04 13.71 -27.82
CA ASN A 222 27.36 13.11 -28.97
C ASN A 222 25.93 12.63 -28.65
N TYR A 223 25.67 12.22 -27.41
CA TYR A 223 24.33 11.85 -26.97
C TYR A 223 23.38 13.06 -26.84
N LEU A 224 23.92 14.27 -26.58
CA LEU A 224 23.13 15.50 -26.46
C LEU A 224 22.79 16.18 -27.77
N ILE A 225 23.41 15.77 -28.86
CA ILE A 225 23.28 16.43 -30.22
C ILE A 225 22.44 15.58 -31.20
N THR A 226 22.06 14.34 -30.79
CA THR A 226 21.17 13.48 -31.58
C THR A 226 19.77 13.44 -31.00
#